data_c57389513c6d923c2b3926eb14bec53c
#
_entry.id   c57389513c6d923c2b3926eb14bec53c
#
_cell.length_a   1.000
_cell.length_b   1.000
_cell.length_c   1.000
_cell.angle_alpha   90.00
_cell.angle_beta   90.00
_cell.angle_gamma   90.00
#
_symmetry.space_group_name_H-M   'P 1'
#
loop_
_entity.id
_entity.type
_entity.pdbx_description
1 polymer ?
#
loop_
_entity_poly.entity_id
_entity_poly.type
_entity_poly.pdbx_seq_one_letter_code
_entity_poly.pdbx_strand_id
1 'polypeptide(L)'
;MSKQNTPLIKAFFDLDTNTVSYVVSDPETRHAAIIDSVMDYDPASGSITSTGADKIVQYVKENGYTVDWILETHAHADHLSAAPYLQDTLGGKIAIGEHIRTVQDFFAKIFHAEDALAYAVKTFDHLFTDGEVFSIGNLEARVLHTPGHTPADITYIIGHAAFVGDTLFMPDYGSARCDFPGGNAETLYQSVQKIYALPEATRLYMCHDYLPEKRQTYLWETTVAEEKMHN
;
A
#
# COMPACT_ATOMS: atom_id res chain seq x y z
N MET A 1 25.19 5.37 -16.68
CA MET A 1 23.82 5.53 -16.16
C MET A 1 23.14 4.19 -16.35
N SER A 2 22.90 3.42 -15.28
CA SER A 2 22.14 2.19 -15.35
C SER A 2 20.75 2.55 -15.88
N LYS A 3 20.24 1.82 -16.88
CA LYS A 3 18.81 1.88 -17.22
C LYS A 3 18.07 1.43 -15.97
N GLN A 4 17.52 2.36 -15.20
CA GLN A 4 16.53 2.00 -14.19
C GLN A 4 15.37 1.40 -14.99
N ASN A 5 15.13 0.12 -14.81
CA ASN A 5 14.00 -0.54 -15.45
C ASN A 5 12.71 0.14 -14.95
N THR A 6 11.89 0.58 -15.89
CA THR A 6 10.61 1.21 -15.59
C THR A 6 9.61 0.12 -15.21
N PRO A 7 9.04 0.15 -14.00
CA PRO A 7 8.02 -0.82 -13.61
C PRO A 7 6.76 -0.68 -14.48
N LEU A 8 6.12 -1.81 -14.80
CA LEU A 8 4.76 -1.82 -15.31
C LEU A 8 3.81 -1.86 -14.12
N ILE A 9 2.85 -0.93 -14.09
CA ILE A 9 1.92 -0.75 -12.97
C ILE A 9 0.51 -0.93 -13.47
N LYS A 10 -0.25 -1.81 -12.82
CA LYS A 10 -1.67 -2.05 -13.06
C LYS A 10 -2.45 -1.78 -11.78
N ALA A 11 -3.36 -0.83 -11.83
CA ALA A 11 -4.28 -0.52 -10.75
C ALA A 11 -5.57 -1.36 -10.82
N PHE A 12 -6.11 -1.70 -9.66
CA PHE A 12 -7.40 -2.35 -9.45
C PHE A 12 -8.16 -1.54 -8.40
N PHE A 13 -9.19 -0.84 -8.84
CA PHE A 13 -9.99 0.01 -7.98
C PHE A 13 -11.17 -0.76 -7.40
N ASP A 14 -11.30 -0.71 -6.08
CA ASP A 14 -12.44 -1.21 -5.34
C ASP A 14 -13.41 -0.07 -5.03
N LEU A 15 -14.68 -0.21 -5.48
CA LEU A 15 -15.69 0.83 -5.33
C LEU A 15 -16.29 0.90 -3.92
N ASP A 16 -16.30 -0.22 -3.20
CA ASP A 16 -16.96 -0.30 -1.91
C ASP A 16 -16.12 0.36 -0.81
N THR A 17 -14.79 0.24 -0.93
CA THR A 17 -13.83 0.84 0.02
C THR A 17 -13.11 2.06 -0.54
N ASN A 18 -13.28 2.38 -1.83
CA ASN A 18 -12.53 3.39 -2.58
C ASN A 18 -11.01 3.16 -2.57
N THR A 19 -10.59 1.92 -2.41
CA THR A 19 -9.17 1.52 -2.34
C THR A 19 -8.63 1.17 -3.72
N VAL A 20 -7.36 1.45 -3.93
CA VAL A 20 -6.62 1.07 -5.15
C VAL A 20 -5.54 0.08 -4.80
N SER A 21 -5.71 -1.16 -5.21
CA SER A 21 -4.65 -2.17 -5.18
C SER A 21 -3.79 -2.09 -6.44
N TYR A 22 -2.51 -2.43 -6.33
CA TYR A 22 -1.60 -2.37 -7.48
C TYR A 22 -0.89 -3.69 -7.70
N VAL A 23 -0.67 -4.04 -8.98
CA VAL A 23 0.33 -5.03 -9.40
C VAL A 23 1.47 -4.27 -10.07
N VAL A 24 2.66 -4.39 -9.50
CA VAL A 24 3.89 -3.74 -9.98
C VAL A 24 4.83 -4.81 -10.47
N SER A 25 5.19 -4.80 -11.74
CA SER A 25 5.98 -5.87 -12.36
C SER A 25 7.22 -5.37 -13.07
N ASP A 26 8.25 -6.18 -13.02
CA ASP A 26 9.45 -6.04 -13.84
C ASP A 26 9.19 -6.60 -15.25
N PRO A 27 9.22 -5.75 -16.29
CA PRO A 27 8.96 -6.19 -17.66
C PRO A 27 10.00 -7.16 -18.21
N GLU A 28 11.21 -7.18 -17.66
CA GLU A 28 12.30 -8.05 -18.15
C GLU A 28 12.22 -9.46 -17.56
N THR A 29 11.97 -9.56 -16.25
CA THR A 29 11.99 -10.84 -15.53
C THR A 29 10.62 -11.44 -15.30
N ARG A 30 9.56 -10.66 -15.44
CA ARG A 30 8.16 -11.02 -15.09
C ARG A 30 7.95 -11.33 -13.62
N HIS A 31 8.81 -10.83 -12.74
CA HIS A 31 8.57 -10.80 -11.31
C HIS A 31 7.68 -9.62 -10.94
N ALA A 32 6.85 -9.79 -9.92
CA ALA A 32 5.88 -8.78 -9.52
C ALA A 32 5.72 -8.68 -8.00
N ALA A 33 5.24 -7.52 -7.56
CA ALA A 33 4.67 -7.30 -6.24
C ALA A 33 3.20 -6.88 -6.35
N ILE A 34 2.40 -7.24 -5.34
CA ILE A 34 1.02 -6.78 -5.18
C ILE A 34 1.01 -5.85 -3.97
N ILE A 35 0.35 -4.69 -4.05
CA ILE A 35 0.34 -3.66 -3.01
C ILE A 35 -1.11 -3.36 -2.61
N ASP A 36 -1.40 -3.34 -1.28
CA ASP A 36 -2.65 -2.96 -0.63
C ASP A 36 -3.88 -3.66 -1.24
N SER A 37 -3.90 -4.97 -1.14
CA SER A 37 -4.94 -5.80 -1.74
C SER A 37 -6.19 -5.92 -0.87
N VAL A 38 -7.37 -5.74 -1.50
CA VAL A 38 -8.67 -5.77 -0.83
C VAL A 38 -9.32 -7.14 -0.92
N MET A 39 -9.86 -7.62 0.21
CA MET A 39 -10.80 -8.74 0.28
C MET A 39 -12.22 -8.19 0.44
N ASP A 40 -13.12 -8.60 -0.44
CA ASP A 40 -14.50 -8.13 -0.41
C ASP A 40 -15.20 -8.54 0.89
N TYR A 41 -15.91 -7.60 1.52
CA TYR A 41 -16.66 -7.82 2.76
C TYR A 41 -18.01 -7.13 2.70
N ASP A 42 -19.08 -7.89 2.89
CA ASP A 42 -20.43 -7.32 3.06
C ASP A 42 -20.77 -7.21 4.56
N PRO A 43 -20.80 -5.99 5.13
CA PRO A 43 -21.09 -5.79 6.55
C PRO A 43 -22.53 -6.16 6.94
N ALA A 44 -23.47 -6.17 5.99
CA ALA A 44 -24.85 -6.51 6.28
C ALA A 44 -25.05 -8.01 6.50
N SER A 45 -24.39 -8.85 5.73
CA SER A 45 -24.45 -10.32 5.87
C SER A 45 -23.26 -10.91 6.63
N GLY A 46 -22.19 -10.15 6.82
CA GLY A 46 -20.92 -10.65 7.37
C GLY A 46 -20.18 -11.59 6.42
N SER A 47 -20.54 -11.62 5.13
CA SER A 47 -19.92 -12.52 4.17
C SER A 47 -18.63 -11.92 3.59
N ILE A 48 -17.67 -12.81 3.35
CA ILE A 48 -16.39 -12.49 2.70
C ILE A 48 -16.36 -13.18 1.35
N THR A 49 -15.96 -12.47 0.30
CA THR A 49 -15.73 -13.04 -1.04
C THR A 49 -14.40 -12.56 -1.60
N SER A 50 -13.91 -13.20 -2.68
CA SER A 50 -12.63 -12.90 -3.30
C SER A 50 -12.76 -12.28 -4.68
N THR A 51 -13.93 -11.79 -5.05
CA THR A 51 -14.22 -11.33 -6.42
C THR A 51 -13.26 -10.22 -6.89
N GLY A 52 -12.93 -9.27 -6.01
CA GLY A 52 -11.94 -8.23 -6.27
C GLY A 52 -10.53 -8.79 -6.42
N ALA A 53 -10.10 -9.61 -5.45
CA ALA A 53 -8.80 -10.27 -5.43
C ALA A 53 -8.62 -11.25 -6.61
N ASP A 54 -9.70 -11.93 -7.06
CA ASP A 54 -9.67 -12.83 -8.22
C ASP A 54 -9.28 -12.11 -9.51
N LYS A 55 -9.62 -10.84 -9.66
CA LYS A 55 -9.19 -10.02 -10.82
C LYS A 55 -7.66 -9.84 -10.81
N ILE A 56 -7.06 -9.67 -9.64
CA ILE A 56 -5.62 -9.59 -9.47
C ILE A 56 -4.99 -10.95 -9.82
N VAL A 57 -5.53 -12.04 -9.29
CA VAL A 57 -5.08 -13.42 -9.59
C VAL A 57 -5.12 -13.69 -11.09
N GLN A 58 -6.23 -13.35 -11.73
CA GLN A 58 -6.41 -13.53 -13.18
C GLN A 58 -5.34 -12.74 -13.95
N TYR A 59 -5.16 -11.45 -13.62
CA TYR A 59 -4.18 -10.60 -14.29
C TYR A 59 -2.75 -11.14 -14.15
N VAL A 60 -2.36 -11.57 -12.94
CA VAL A 60 -1.05 -12.17 -12.68
C VAL A 60 -0.83 -13.42 -13.53
N LYS A 61 -1.82 -14.33 -13.56
CA LYS A 61 -1.75 -15.59 -14.33
C LYS A 61 -1.72 -15.36 -15.84
N GLU A 62 -2.57 -14.47 -16.36
CA GLU A 62 -2.65 -14.15 -17.79
C GLU A 62 -1.34 -13.52 -18.33
N ASN A 63 -0.66 -12.75 -17.49
CA ASN A 63 0.61 -12.14 -17.86
C ASN A 63 1.83 -13.02 -17.51
N GLY A 64 1.64 -14.18 -16.89
CA GLY A 64 2.70 -15.08 -16.51
C GLY A 64 3.69 -14.47 -15.52
N TYR A 65 3.18 -13.68 -14.56
CA TYR A 65 4.00 -13.09 -13.52
C TYR A 65 4.27 -14.09 -12.38
N THR A 66 5.47 -13.99 -11.81
CA THR A 66 5.83 -14.64 -10.54
C THR A 66 5.74 -13.58 -9.44
N VAL A 67 4.94 -13.81 -8.42
CA VAL A 67 4.78 -12.88 -7.30
C VAL A 67 5.91 -13.11 -6.29
N ASP A 68 6.75 -12.09 -6.09
CA ASP A 68 7.80 -12.10 -5.07
C ASP A 68 7.26 -11.61 -3.74
N TRP A 69 6.42 -10.56 -3.79
CA TRP A 69 5.95 -9.83 -2.63
C TRP A 69 4.45 -9.53 -2.69
N ILE A 70 3.80 -9.59 -1.53
CA ILE A 70 2.48 -9.03 -1.26
C ILE A 70 2.70 -8.02 -0.13
N LEU A 71 2.54 -6.74 -0.46
CA LEU A 71 2.99 -5.61 0.33
C LEU A 71 1.78 -4.86 0.90
N GLU A 72 1.85 -4.52 2.17
CA GLU A 72 0.90 -3.61 2.81
C GLU A 72 1.63 -2.31 3.15
N THR A 73 1.06 -1.15 2.83
CA THR A 73 1.63 0.14 3.21
C THR A 73 1.39 0.44 4.68
N HIS A 74 0.27 -0.02 5.24
CA HIS A 74 -0.12 0.14 6.64
C HIS A 74 -1.16 -0.92 7.05
N ALA A 75 -1.63 -0.86 8.30
CA ALA A 75 -2.77 -1.65 8.75
C ALA A 75 -4.06 -0.93 8.37
N HIS A 76 -4.75 -1.43 7.35
CA HIS A 76 -6.01 -0.88 6.86
C HIS A 76 -7.13 -1.07 7.89
N ALA A 77 -7.92 -0.01 8.13
CA ALA A 77 -9.08 -0.06 9.02
C ALA A 77 -10.42 -0.10 8.26
N ASP A 78 -10.40 0.18 6.99
CA ASP A 78 -11.54 0.35 6.09
C ASP A 78 -11.88 -0.91 5.29
N HIS A 79 -10.94 -1.86 5.19
CA HIS A 79 -11.16 -3.14 4.49
C HIS A 79 -10.35 -4.30 5.10
N LEU A 80 -10.72 -5.51 4.71
CA LEU A 80 -9.94 -6.70 4.97
C LEU A 80 -8.84 -6.83 3.91
N SER A 81 -7.62 -7.21 4.33
CA SER A 81 -6.55 -7.51 3.40
C SER A 81 -6.77 -8.85 2.70
N ALA A 82 -6.56 -8.88 1.38
CA ALA A 82 -6.54 -10.11 0.59
C ALA A 82 -5.17 -10.81 0.59
N ALA A 83 -4.17 -10.29 1.30
CA ALA A 83 -2.80 -10.82 1.24
C ALA A 83 -2.69 -12.31 1.57
N PRO A 84 -3.36 -12.88 2.59
CA PRO A 84 -3.31 -14.31 2.84
C PRO A 84 -3.89 -15.15 1.71
N TYR A 85 -5.03 -14.72 1.13
CA TYR A 85 -5.66 -15.39 -0.01
C TYR A 85 -4.76 -15.37 -1.24
N LEU A 86 -4.13 -14.23 -1.53
CA LEU A 86 -3.21 -14.07 -2.65
C LEU A 86 -1.94 -14.89 -2.45
N GLN A 87 -1.41 -14.96 -1.24
CA GLN A 87 -0.26 -15.80 -0.92
C GLN A 87 -0.56 -17.29 -1.15
N ASP A 88 -1.70 -17.75 -0.68
CA ASP A 88 -2.13 -19.15 -0.87
C ASP A 88 -2.33 -19.49 -2.37
N THR A 89 -2.75 -18.51 -3.18
CA THR A 89 -3.10 -18.72 -4.60
C THR A 89 -1.93 -18.51 -5.56
N LEU A 90 -1.05 -17.57 -5.26
CA LEU A 90 0.03 -17.08 -6.16
C LEU A 90 1.43 -17.29 -5.60
N GLY A 91 1.55 -17.58 -4.30
CA GLY A 91 2.83 -17.56 -3.58
C GLY A 91 3.25 -16.11 -3.25
N GLY A 92 4.55 -15.93 -3.03
CA GLY A 92 5.13 -14.65 -2.60
C GLY A 92 5.19 -14.51 -1.08
N LYS A 93 5.81 -13.42 -0.62
CA LYS A 93 5.99 -13.10 0.80
C LYS A 93 5.09 -11.94 1.19
N ILE A 94 4.35 -12.08 2.28
CA ILE A 94 3.58 -10.97 2.86
C ILE A 94 4.51 -10.11 3.70
N ALA A 95 4.53 -8.79 3.45
CA ALA A 95 5.39 -7.87 4.17
C ALA A 95 4.73 -6.50 4.43
N ILE A 96 5.16 -5.86 5.52
CA ILE A 96 4.68 -4.55 5.99
C ILE A 96 5.84 -3.84 6.74
N GLY A 97 5.67 -2.58 7.14
CA GLY A 97 6.61 -1.86 7.99
C GLY A 97 6.71 -2.46 9.41
N GLU A 98 7.92 -2.46 10.00
CA GLU A 98 8.18 -3.05 11.32
C GLU A 98 7.36 -2.42 12.46
N HIS A 99 6.93 -1.17 12.29
CA HIS A 99 6.11 -0.45 13.28
C HIS A 99 4.66 -0.97 13.37
N ILE A 100 4.27 -1.93 12.54
CA ILE A 100 3.00 -2.65 12.70
C ILE A 100 2.85 -3.23 14.11
N ARG A 101 3.95 -3.60 14.75
CA ARG A 101 3.95 -4.09 16.12
C ARG A 101 3.39 -3.07 17.11
N THR A 102 3.67 -1.77 16.91
CA THR A 102 3.12 -0.70 17.75
C THR A 102 1.60 -0.60 17.60
N VAL A 103 1.09 -0.75 16.38
CA VAL A 103 -0.35 -0.77 16.11
C VAL A 103 -0.99 -1.99 16.75
N GLN A 104 -0.39 -3.16 16.57
CA GLN A 104 -0.86 -4.42 17.15
C GLN A 104 -0.91 -4.35 18.68
N ASP A 105 0.15 -3.87 19.34
CA ASP A 105 0.22 -3.74 20.80
C ASP A 105 -0.85 -2.78 21.34
N PHE A 106 -1.17 -1.73 20.60
CA PHE A 106 -2.21 -0.79 20.99
C PHE A 106 -3.60 -1.45 20.93
N PHE A 107 -3.94 -2.06 19.80
CA PHE A 107 -5.24 -2.70 19.62
C PHE A 107 -5.40 -3.96 20.47
N ALA A 108 -4.32 -4.69 20.76
CA ALA A 108 -4.31 -5.82 21.68
C ALA A 108 -4.93 -5.43 23.02
N LYS A 109 -4.47 -4.32 23.58
CA LYS A 109 -4.93 -3.81 24.88
C LYS A 109 -6.41 -3.38 24.85
N ILE A 110 -6.84 -2.73 23.76
CA ILE A 110 -8.24 -2.28 23.62
C ILE A 110 -9.20 -3.47 23.55
N PHE A 111 -8.82 -4.49 22.78
CA PHE A 111 -9.68 -5.64 22.51
C PHE A 111 -9.45 -6.83 23.47
N HIS A 112 -8.55 -6.67 24.46
CA HIS A 112 -8.14 -7.77 25.36
C HIS A 112 -7.72 -9.03 24.56
N ALA A 113 -6.94 -8.82 23.50
CA ALA A 113 -6.57 -9.82 22.51
C ALA A 113 -5.04 -10.05 22.44
N GLU A 114 -4.34 -9.86 23.54
CA GLU A 114 -2.88 -9.95 23.61
C GLU A 114 -2.36 -11.32 23.15
N ASP A 115 -3.04 -12.40 23.55
CA ASP A 115 -2.68 -13.75 23.14
C ASP A 115 -2.95 -14.01 21.63
N ALA A 116 -4.04 -13.45 21.09
CA ALA A 116 -4.39 -13.59 19.68
C ALA A 116 -3.43 -12.80 18.78
N LEU A 117 -3.01 -11.62 19.22
CA LEU A 117 -2.09 -10.76 18.47
C LEU A 117 -0.64 -11.22 18.53
N ALA A 118 -0.21 -11.89 19.60
CA ALA A 118 1.06 -12.62 19.61
C ALA A 118 1.13 -13.68 18.49
N TYR A 119 -0.03 -14.16 18.05
CA TYR A 119 -0.15 -15.09 16.90
C TYR A 119 -0.13 -14.34 15.57
N ALA A 120 -0.74 -13.15 15.50
CA ALA A 120 -0.84 -12.33 14.28
C ALA A 120 0.51 -11.75 13.80
N VAL A 121 1.49 -11.58 14.68
CA VAL A 121 2.87 -11.20 14.27
C VAL A 121 3.51 -12.23 13.35
N LYS A 122 3.07 -13.48 13.39
CA LYS A 122 3.53 -14.55 12.49
C LYS A 122 2.90 -14.49 11.09
N THR A 123 1.99 -13.56 10.85
CA THR A 123 1.26 -13.44 9.58
C THR A 123 2.12 -12.78 8.50
N PHE A 124 3.14 -12.02 8.90
CA PHE A 124 4.06 -11.37 7.97
C PHE A 124 5.35 -12.16 7.84
N ASP A 125 5.75 -12.46 6.61
CA ASP A 125 7.03 -13.12 6.31
C ASP A 125 8.21 -12.18 6.49
N HIS A 126 7.97 -10.86 6.33
CA HIS A 126 9.00 -9.84 6.50
C HIS A 126 8.43 -8.55 7.08
N LEU A 127 9.22 -7.88 7.93
CA LEU A 127 8.93 -6.56 8.48
C LEU A 127 10.02 -5.59 8.05
N PHE A 128 9.68 -4.66 7.18
CA PHE A 128 10.62 -3.70 6.62
C PHE A 128 11.01 -2.62 7.62
N THR A 129 12.31 -2.28 7.63
CA THR A 129 12.86 -1.10 8.32
C THR A 129 12.91 0.11 7.40
N ASP A 130 13.00 1.32 7.98
CA ASP A 130 13.18 2.55 7.20
C ASP A 130 14.47 2.51 6.37
N GLY A 131 14.37 2.87 5.09
CA GLY A 131 15.48 2.87 4.15
C GLY A 131 15.88 1.50 3.60
N GLU A 132 15.24 0.42 4.04
CA GLU A 132 15.54 -0.93 3.56
C GLU A 132 15.34 -1.06 2.05
N VAL A 133 16.27 -1.76 1.40
CA VAL A 133 16.25 -2.01 -0.05
C VAL A 133 15.94 -3.47 -0.30
N PHE A 134 15.03 -3.74 -1.22
CA PHE A 134 14.68 -5.08 -1.67
C PHE A 134 14.50 -5.11 -3.20
N SER A 135 14.21 -6.26 -3.76
CA SER A 135 14.08 -6.41 -5.22
C SER A 135 12.74 -7.03 -5.60
N ILE A 136 12.25 -6.64 -6.78
CA ILE A 136 11.16 -7.28 -7.52
C ILE A 136 11.75 -7.63 -8.89
N GLY A 137 12.22 -8.87 -9.06
CA GLY A 137 13.06 -9.21 -10.19
C GLY A 137 14.31 -8.34 -10.24
N ASN A 138 14.49 -7.58 -11.33
CA ASN A 138 15.59 -6.60 -11.50
C ASN A 138 15.24 -5.18 -11.05
N LEU A 139 14.01 -4.93 -10.62
CA LEU A 139 13.62 -3.62 -10.06
C LEU A 139 14.16 -3.48 -8.65
N GLU A 140 14.88 -2.39 -8.39
CA GLU A 140 15.20 -1.98 -7.04
C GLU A 140 14.00 -1.30 -6.40
N ALA A 141 13.66 -1.73 -5.20
CA ALA A 141 12.63 -1.15 -4.36
C ALA A 141 13.23 -0.71 -3.02
N ARG A 142 12.73 0.41 -2.48
CA ARG A 142 13.16 0.95 -1.18
C ARG A 142 11.96 1.36 -0.36
N VAL A 143 12.05 1.12 0.95
CA VAL A 143 11.06 1.54 1.93
C VAL A 143 11.40 2.93 2.48
N LEU A 144 10.40 3.77 2.64
CA LEU A 144 10.47 5.03 3.35
C LEU A 144 9.42 5.02 4.45
N HIS A 145 9.83 5.18 5.71
CA HIS A 145 8.91 5.28 6.84
C HIS A 145 8.22 6.65 6.81
N THR A 146 6.91 6.65 6.62
CA THR A 146 6.05 7.84 6.45
C THR A 146 4.88 7.84 7.43
N PRO A 147 5.15 7.77 8.76
CA PRO A 147 4.12 7.69 9.79
C PRO A 147 3.31 8.97 9.89
N GLY A 148 2.13 8.86 10.50
CA GLY A 148 1.30 10.01 10.84
C GLY A 148 -0.19 9.75 10.74
N HIS A 149 -0.64 9.06 9.72
CA HIS A 149 -1.97 8.45 9.68
C HIS A 149 -2.02 7.31 10.72
N THR A 150 -1.09 6.36 10.59
CA THR A 150 -0.76 5.40 11.64
C THR A 150 0.75 5.46 11.98
N PRO A 151 1.20 4.86 13.09
CA PRO A 151 2.63 4.75 13.37
C PRO A 151 3.38 3.84 12.39
N ALA A 152 2.68 2.98 11.67
CA ALA A 152 3.24 1.92 10.83
C ALA A 152 3.35 2.29 9.35
N ASP A 153 2.83 3.45 8.95
CA ASP A 153 2.77 3.83 7.53
C ASP A 153 4.15 3.86 6.89
N ILE A 154 4.24 3.25 5.73
CA ILE A 154 5.43 3.26 4.88
C ILE A 154 5.05 3.59 3.43
N THR A 155 5.99 4.16 2.72
CA THR A 155 5.92 4.37 1.26
C THR A 155 6.88 3.42 0.57
N TYR A 156 6.42 2.69 -0.43
CA TYR A 156 7.28 1.87 -1.28
C TYR A 156 7.73 2.67 -2.50
N ILE A 157 9.04 2.85 -2.67
CA ILE A 157 9.63 3.49 -3.85
C ILE A 157 10.20 2.39 -4.75
N ILE A 158 9.62 2.24 -5.95
CA ILE A 158 9.97 1.20 -6.91
C ILE A 158 10.34 1.87 -8.24
N GLY A 159 11.62 1.91 -8.56
CA GLY A 159 12.10 2.67 -9.70
C GLY A 159 11.77 4.18 -9.57
N HIS A 160 10.92 4.69 -10.46
CA HIS A 160 10.47 6.09 -10.45
C HIS A 160 9.03 6.27 -9.91
N ALA A 161 8.45 5.23 -9.34
CA ALA A 161 7.11 5.22 -8.75
C ALA A 161 7.20 5.15 -7.22
N ALA A 162 6.28 5.82 -6.51
CA ALA A 162 6.12 5.74 -5.07
C ALA A 162 4.65 5.44 -4.73
N PHE A 163 4.44 4.39 -3.93
CA PHE A 163 3.14 3.96 -3.43
C PHE A 163 3.03 4.46 -2.00
N VAL A 164 2.22 5.50 -1.80
CA VAL A 164 2.29 6.37 -0.62
C VAL A 164 1.34 5.97 0.52
N GLY A 165 0.54 4.90 0.33
CA GLY A 165 -0.48 4.52 1.30
C GLY A 165 -1.41 5.69 1.59
N ASP A 166 -1.77 5.84 2.86
CA ASP A 166 -2.62 6.92 3.36
C ASP A 166 -1.83 8.15 3.85
N THR A 167 -0.59 8.33 3.37
CA THR A 167 0.17 9.55 3.69
C THR A 167 -0.32 10.74 2.87
N LEU A 168 -0.63 10.51 1.59
CA LEU A 168 -1.17 11.52 0.66
C LEU A 168 -2.31 10.93 -0.17
N PHE A 169 -3.24 11.79 -0.56
CA PHE A 169 -4.26 11.53 -1.56
C PHE A 169 -4.06 12.42 -2.78
N MET A 170 -4.96 12.36 -3.75
CA MET A 170 -4.88 13.25 -4.92
C MET A 170 -4.85 14.72 -4.48
N PRO A 171 -4.19 15.63 -5.23
CA PRO A 171 -4.00 17.04 -4.85
C PRO A 171 -5.31 17.77 -4.48
N ASP A 172 -6.43 17.36 -5.06
CA ASP A 172 -7.75 17.93 -4.79
C ASP A 172 -8.45 17.34 -3.54
N TYR A 173 -7.79 16.43 -2.82
CA TYR A 173 -8.32 15.81 -1.60
C TYR A 173 -7.41 16.00 -0.38
N GLY A 174 -6.08 16.08 -0.56
CA GLY A 174 -5.12 16.40 0.50
C GLY A 174 -4.41 15.19 1.09
N SER A 175 -4.56 14.96 2.40
CA SER A 175 -3.94 13.86 3.14
C SER A 175 -4.95 13.09 3.98
N ALA A 176 -4.56 11.92 4.48
CA ALA A 176 -5.39 11.16 5.39
C ALA A 176 -5.57 11.85 6.76
N ARG A 177 -6.59 11.41 7.48
CA ARG A 177 -6.79 11.76 8.89
C ARG A 177 -5.64 11.21 9.75
N CYS A 178 -5.37 11.84 10.87
CA CYS A 178 -4.30 11.45 11.81
C CYS A 178 -4.79 11.31 13.26
N ASP A 179 -6.08 11.03 13.44
CA ASP A 179 -6.73 10.83 14.75
C ASP A 179 -6.87 9.35 15.13
N PHE A 180 -6.24 8.46 14.37
CA PHE A 180 -6.06 7.07 14.79
C PHE A 180 -5.15 6.97 16.01
N PRO A 181 -5.28 5.89 16.80
CA PRO A 181 -4.37 5.63 17.90
C PRO A 181 -2.91 5.61 17.44
N GLY A 182 -2.13 6.56 17.98
CA GLY A 182 -0.73 6.77 17.57
C GLY A 182 -0.56 7.65 16.31
N GLY A 183 -1.65 8.10 15.68
CA GLY A 183 -1.62 9.10 14.62
C GLY A 183 -1.18 10.48 15.15
N ASN A 184 -0.55 11.28 14.30
CA ASN A 184 -0.03 12.60 14.68
C ASN A 184 0.13 13.50 13.47
N ALA A 185 -0.50 14.68 13.50
CA ALA A 185 -0.51 15.62 12.39
C ALA A 185 0.87 16.22 12.07
N GLU A 186 1.70 16.51 13.07
CA GLU A 186 3.06 17.01 12.88
C GLU A 186 3.92 15.96 12.19
N THR A 187 3.81 14.71 12.63
CA THR A 187 4.53 13.58 12.05
C THR A 187 4.06 13.33 10.60
N LEU A 188 2.74 13.40 10.34
CA LEU A 188 2.20 13.29 8.99
C LEU A 188 2.75 14.39 8.07
N TYR A 189 2.77 15.63 8.54
CA TYR A 189 3.38 16.73 7.79
C TYR A 189 4.84 16.47 7.44
N GLN A 190 5.64 15.98 8.40
CA GLN A 190 7.03 15.63 8.16
C GLN A 190 7.17 14.48 7.14
N SER A 191 6.27 13.51 7.17
CA SER A 191 6.21 12.40 6.21
C SER A 191 5.88 12.91 4.80
N VAL A 192 4.92 13.82 4.66
CA VAL A 192 4.63 14.50 3.39
C VAL A 192 5.87 15.22 2.86
N GLN A 193 6.62 15.92 3.72
CA GLN A 193 7.86 16.59 3.31
C GLN A 193 8.94 15.61 2.83
N LYS A 194 9.02 14.39 3.41
CA LYS A 194 9.90 13.33 2.89
C LYS A 194 9.52 12.90 1.48
N ILE A 195 8.21 12.73 1.20
CA ILE A 195 7.71 12.40 -0.14
C ILE A 195 8.01 13.57 -1.11
N TYR A 196 7.80 14.81 -0.70
CA TYR A 196 8.11 15.99 -1.50
C TYR A 196 9.61 16.20 -1.77
N ALA A 197 10.49 15.58 -0.98
CA ALA A 197 11.92 15.59 -1.24
C ALA A 197 12.35 14.62 -2.35
N LEU A 198 11.46 13.74 -2.82
CA LEU A 198 11.71 12.90 -4.00
C LEU A 198 11.81 13.78 -5.27
N PRO A 199 12.42 13.25 -6.36
CA PRO A 199 12.48 13.96 -7.63
C PRO A 199 11.07 14.38 -8.11
N GLU A 200 10.93 15.57 -8.67
CA GLU A 200 9.64 16.12 -9.09
C GLU A 200 8.87 15.25 -10.08
N ALA A 201 9.58 14.50 -10.92
CA ALA A 201 9.00 13.57 -11.88
C ALA A 201 8.63 12.21 -11.28
N THR A 202 8.83 11.98 -9.97
CA THR A 202 8.41 10.75 -9.32
C THR A 202 6.89 10.65 -9.39
N ARG A 203 6.40 9.54 -9.92
CA ARG A 203 4.96 9.24 -10.00
C ARG A 203 4.51 8.74 -8.63
N LEU A 204 3.46 9.34 -8.10
CA LEU A 204 2.85 8.96 -6.83
C LEU A 204 1.56 8.19 -7.09
N TYR A 205 1.41 7.07 -6.41
CA TYR A 205 0.25 6.19 -6.50
C TYR A 205 -0.47 6.15 -5.17
N MET A 206 -1.73 6.58 -5.18
CA MET A 206 -2.57 6.74 -4.00
C MET A 206 -3.25 5.43 -3.62
N CYS A 207 -3.42 5.20 -2.32
CA CYS A 207 -4.17 4.05 -1.80
C CYS A 207 -5.68 4.24 -1.96
N HIS A 208 -6.17 5.48 -1.88
CA HIS A 208 -7.59 5.79 -1.99
C HIS A 208 -7.89 6.94 -2.94
N ASP A 209 -9.10 6.90 -3.52
CA ASP A 209 -9.71 8.04 -4.18
C ASP A 209 -11.21 8.10 -3.87
N TYR A 210 -11.61 9.13 -3.13
CA TYR A 210 -12.99 9.33 -2.67
C TYR A 210 -13.83 10.21 -3.60
N LEU A 211 -13.37 10.48 -4.81
CA LEU A 211 -14.05 11.25 -5.85
C LEU A 211 -14.65 12.58 -5.33
N PRO A 212 -13.82 13.62 -5.11
CA PRO A 212 -14.31 14.93 -4.67
C PRO A 212 -15.39 15.50 -5.59
N GLU A 213 -16.33 16.30 -5.05
CA GLU A 213 -17.52 16.81 -5.78
C GLU A 213 -17.23 17.49 -7.13
N LYS A 214 -16.03 18.06 -7.28
CA LYS A 214 -15.63 18.77 -8.51
C LYS A 214 -15.09 17.87 -9.61
N ARG A 215 -14.87 16.59 -9.29
CA ARG A 215 -14.31 15.60 -10.22
C ARG A 215 -15.37 14.56 -10.59
N GLN A 216 -15.32 14.09 -11.84
CA GLN A 216 -16.29 13.09 -12.35
C GLN A 216 -15.67 11.71 -12.57
N THR A 217 -14.34 11.60 -12.40
CA THR A 217 -13.59 10.36 -12.63
C THR A 217 -12.65 10.08 -11.48
N TYR A 218 -12.52 8.83 -11.11
CA TYR A 218 -11.54 8.39 -10.14
C TYR A 218 -10.12 8.54 -10.70
N LEU A 219 -9.19 9.00 -9.86
CA LEU A 219 -7.78 9.18 -10.18
C LEU A 219 -6.95 8.68 -9.00
N TRP A 220 -5.84 8.05 -9.29
CA TRP A 220 -4.95 7.50 -8.26
C TRP A 220 -3.47 7.65 -8.60
N GLU A 221 -3.17 8.45 -9.60
CA GLU A 221 -1.81 8.73 -10.02
C GLU A 221 -1.62 10.23 -10.21
N THR A 222 -0.52 10.73 -9.65
CA THR A 222 -0.05 12.11 -9.80
C THR A 222 1.47 12.13 -9.80
N THR A 223 2.09 13.29 -9.63
CA THR A 223 3.54 13.46 -9.49
C THR A 223 3.87 14.32 -8.27
N VAL A 224 5.12 14.22 -7.80
CA VAL A 224 5.61 15.10 -6.73
C VAL A 224 5.46 16.57 -7.12
N ALA A 225 5.69 16.92 -8.39
CA ALA A 225 5.51 18.29 -8.88
C ALA A 225 4.06 18.78 -8.76
N GLU A 226 3.09 17.96 -9.18
CA GLU A 226 1.66 18.28 -9.09
C GLU A 226 1.20 18.41 -7.63
N GLU A 227 1.64 17.51 -6.76
CA GLU A 227 1.35 17.58 -5.32
C GLU A 227 1.86 18.89 -4.70
N LYS A 228 3.10 19.26 -4.96
CA LYS A 228 3.67 20.53 -4.45
C LYS A 228 2.94 21.77 -4.94
N MET A 229 2.33 21.69 -6.11
CA MET A 229 1.68 22.84 -6.73
C MET A 229 0.21 22.97 -6.30
N HIS A 230 -0.47 21.89 -6.03
CA HIS A 230 -1.93 21.86 -5.96
C HIS A 230 -2.52 21.25 -4.67
N ASN A 231 -1.71 20.61 -3.82
CA ASN A 231 -2.16 20.07 -2.54
C ASN A 231 -2.02 21.08 -1.39
#